data_8794e04a7ee791e5f4e32ac4a49a2bfd
#
_entry.id   8794e04a7ee791e5f4e32ac4a49a2bfd
#
_cell.length_a   1.000
_cell.length_b   1.000
_cell.length_c   1.000
_cell.angle_alpha   90.00
_cell.angle_beta   90.00
_cell.angle_gamma   90.00
#
_symmetry.space_group_name_H-M   'P 1'
#
loop_
_entity.id
_entity.type
_entity.pdbx_description
1 polymer ?
#
loop_
_entity_poly.entity_id
_entity_poly.type
_entity_poly.pdbx_seq_one_letter_code
_entity_poly.pdbx_strand_id
1 'polypeptide(L)'
;SFERIMDIYEFEEPSGILLSMGGQVANNLALPLFDAGALILGTSPQNIDKAEDRHKFSSLLDELGIEQPAWSELTTNEEAFAFAESVGYPVLVRPSYVLSGAAMNVAWDDKSLATFLGLAADISQEHPVVISKFIEHAKEIEIDAVAKHGKLLYHAITEHLENAGVHSGDATVVFPAQRLYVETVRKIIRITEKI
;
A
#
# COMPACT_ATOMS: atom_id res chain seq x y z
N SER A 1 -4.02 -15.38 17.06
CA SER A 1 -4.59 -16.16 15.95
C SER A 1 -6.07 -15.83 15.81
N PHE A 2 -6.64 -16.16 14.68
CA PHE A 2 -8.06 -15.97 14.35
C PHE A 2 -8.97 -16.65 15.39
N GLU A 3 -8.70 -17.92 15.69
CA GLU A 3 -9.50 -18.74 16.62
C GLU A 3 -9.57 -18.09 18.00
N ARG A 4 -8.43 -17.61 18.52
CA ARG A 4 -8.41 -16.98 19.84
C ARG A 4 -9.22 -15.67 19.88
N ILE A 5 -9.25 -14.92 18.78
CA ILE A 5 -10.07 -13.69 18.70
C ILE A 5 -11.55 -14.07 18.69
N MET A 6 -11.94 -15.11 17.94
CA MET A 6 -13.31 -15.57 17.89
C MET A 6 -13.77 -16.15 19.23
N ASP A 7 -12.93 -16.94 19.92
CA ASP A 7 -13.21 -17.43 21.29
C ASP A 7 -13.52 -16.27 22.25
N ILE A 8 -12.72 -15.20 22.20
CA ILE A 8 -12.92 -14.02 23.06
C ILE A 8 -14.18 -13.26 22.61
N TYR A 9 -14.40 -13.10 21.31
CA TYR A 9 -15.57 -12.40 20.76
C TYR A 9 -16.89 -13.09 21.18
N GLU A 10 -16.93 -14.40 21.11
CA GLU A 10 -18.09 -15.20 21.53
C GLU A 10 -18.28 -15.18 23.05
N PHE A 11 -17.19 -15.23 23.83
CA PHE A 11 -17.26 -15.29 25.30
C PHE A 11 -17.62 -13.92 25.90
N GLU A 12 -17.03 -12.84 25.41
CA GLU A 12 -17.21 -11.49 25.98
C GLU A 12 -18.40 -10.73 25.38
N GLU A 13 -18.96 -11.21 24.27
CA GLU A 13 -20.07 -10.57 23.54
C GLU A 13 -19.88 -9.05 23.33
N PRO A 14 -18.72 -8.57 22.83
CA PRO A 14 -18.46 -7.15 22.68
C PRO A 14 -19.32 -6.56 21.57
N SER A 15 -19.50 -5.23 21.57
CA SER A 15 -20.23 -4.51 20.53
C SER A 15 -19.56 -4.55 19.15
N GLY A 16 -18.33 -5.02 19.05
CA GLY A 16 -17.58 -5.15 17.80
C GLY A 16 -16.06 -5.16 18.04
N ILE A 17 -15.31 -5.32 16.96
CA ILE A 17 -13.85 -5.38 16.96
C ILE A 17 -13.28 -4.14 16.29
N LEU A 18 -12.39 -3.43 16.98
CA LEU A 18 -11.63 -2.29 16.41
C LEU A 18 -10.26 -2.79 15.98
N LEU A 19 -9.98 -2.74 14.67
CA LEU A 19 -8.75 -3.27 14.06
C LEU A 19 -7.63 -2.25 13.97
N SER A 20 -7.95 -0.96 13.82
CA SER A 20 -7.02 0.12 13.49
C SER A 20 -5.82 0.29 14.44
N MET A 21 -5.89 -0.27 15.65
CA MET A 21 -4.80 -0.21 16.64
C MET A 21 -3.92 -1.45 16.67
N GLY A 22 -4.21 -2.46 15.85
CA GLY A 22 -3.54 -3.77 15.88
C GLY A 22 -2.43 -3.96 14.86
N GLY A 23 -2.16 -2.97 14.03
CA GLY A 23 -1.18 -3.04 12.94
C GLY A 23 -1.54 -4.11 11.90
N GLN A 24 -0.55 -4.57 11.15
CA GLN A 24 -0.74 -5.46 10.00
C GLN A 24 -1.44 -6.79 10.34
N VAL A 25 -1.14 -7.37 11.51
CA VAL A 25 -1.77 -8.64 11.92
C VAL A 25 -3.28 -8.47 12.09
N ALA A 26 -3.73 -7.34 12.59
CA ALA A 26 -5.16 -7.04 12.72
C ALA A 26 -5.79 -6.79 11.34
N ASN A 27 -5.13 -6.03 10.47
CA ASN A 27 -5.61 -5.78 9.11
C ASN A 27 -5.78 -7.08 8.31
N ASN A 28 -4.82 -8.00 8.40
CA ASN A 28 -4.88 -9.30 7.72
C ASN A 28 -6.04 -10.18 8.19
N LEU A 29 -6.55 -9.94 9.39
CA LEU A 29 -7.69 -10.67 9.96
C LEU A 29 -9.05 -10.01 9.69
N ALA A 30 -9.06 -8.82 9.05
CA ALA A 30 -10.28 -8.04 8.84
C ALA A 30 -11.37 -8.85 8.10
N LEU A 31 -11.06 -9.34 6.90
CA LEU A 31 -12.00 -10.15 6.12
C LEU A 31 -12.35 -11.48 6.80
N PRO A 32 -11.40 -12.31 7.26
CA PRO A 32 -11.73 -13.55 7.95
C PRO A 32 -12.65 -13.37 9.15
N LEU A 33 -12.44 -12.33 9.97
CA LEU A 33 -13.30 -12.05 11.13
C LEU A 33 -14.71 -11.60 10.69
N PHE A 34 -14.79 -10.76 9.65
CA PHE A 34 -16.07 -10.33 9.10
C PHE A 34 -16.86 -11.49 8.51
N ASP A 35 -16.21 -12.38 7.74
CA ASP A 35 -16.83 -13.55 7.12
C ASP A 35 -17.31 -14.56 8.17
N ALA A 36 -16.66 -14.61 9.33
CA ALA A 36 -17.09 -15.39 10.49
C ALA A 36 -18.24 -14.72 11.29
N GLY A 37 -18.72 -13.55 10.86
CA GLY A 37 -19.85 -12.86 11.48
C GLY A 37 -19.49 -11.85 12.57
N ALA A 38 -18.21 -11.55 12.81
CA ALA A 38 -17.82 -10.52 13.76
C ALA A 38 -18.12 -9.12 13.20
N LEU A 39 -18.67 -8.24 14.06
CA LEU A 39 -18.89 -6.85 13.70
C LEU A 39 -17.57 -6.08 13.76
N ILE A 40 -17.13 -5.59 12.61
CA ILE A 40 -15.91 -4.77 12.51
C ILE A 40 -16.27 -3.28 12.62
N LEU A 41 -15.62 -2.58 13.53
CA LEU A 41 -15.79 -1.14 13.77
C LEU A 41 -14.66 -0.35 13.08
N GLY A 42 -15.03 0.82 12.54
CA GLY A 42 -14.11 1.69 11.82
C GLY A 42 -14.15 1.47 10.30
N THR A 43 -13.01 1.35 9.65
CA THR A 43 -12.92 1.09 8.21
C THR A 43 -13.50 -0.28 7.88
N SER A 44 -14.28 -0.38 6.79
CA SER A 44 -14.87 -1.66 6.39
C SER A 44 -13.79 -2.68 6.02
N PRO A 45 -13.99 -3.97 6.32
CA PRO A 45 -13.03 -5.03 5.97
C PRO A 45 -12.70 -5.08 4.49
N GLN A 46 -13.67 -4.81 3.62
CA GLN A 46 -13.50 -4.75 2.18
C GLN A 46 -12.59 -3.59 1.75
N ASN A 47 -12.68 -2.44 2.42
CA ASN A 47 -11.82 -1.30 2.14
C ASN A 47 -10.42 -1.49 2.72
N ILE A 48 -10.29 -2.17 3.86
CA ILE A 48 -8.98 -2.59 4.39
C ILE A 48 -8.28 -3.50 3.38
N ASP A 49 -8.97 -4.52 2.89
CA ASP A 49 -8.44 -5.45 1.90
C ASP A 49 -8.03 -4.74 0.59
N LYS A 50 -8.87 -3.81 0.10
CA LYS A 50 -8.52 -3.00 -1.09
C LYS A 50 -7.28 -2.13 -0.89
N ALA A 51 -7.09 -1.59 0.30
CA ALA A 51 -5.94 -0.73 0.60
C ALA A 51 -4.64 -1.53 0.81
N GLU A 52 -4.74 -2.73 1.37
CA GLU A 52 -3.59 -3.59 1.66
C GLU A 52 -3.10 -4.37 0.45
N ASP A 53 -3.98 -4.74 -0.47
CA ASP A 53 -3.63 -5.42 -1.71
C ASP A 53 -3.18 -4.42 -2.78
N ARG A 54 -1.93 -4.53 -3.21
CA ARG A 54 -1.31 -3.58 -4.15
C ARG A 54 -1.98 -3.53 -5.51
N HIS A 55 -2.42 -4.68 -6.02
CA HIS A 55 -3.15 -4.74 -7.29
C HIS A 55 -4.52 -4.05 -7.15
N LYS A 56 -5.30 -4.41 -6.12
CA LYS A 56 -6.61 -3.80 -5.87
C LYS A 56 -6.51 -2.30 -5.66
N PHE A 57 -5.48 -1.84 -4.91
CA PHE A 57 -5.28 -0.42 -4.66
C PHE A 57 -4.87 0.33 -5.94
N SER A 58 -3.93 -0.21 -6.73
CA SER A 58 -3.56 0.42 -8.00
C SER A 58 -4.73 0.46 -8.99
N SER A 59 -5.54 -0.60 -9.07
CA SER A 59 -6.77 -0.61 -9.87
C SER A 59 -7.77 0.46 -9.41
N LEU A 60 -7.93 0.64 -8.09
CA LEU A 60 -8.77 1.69 -7.53
C LEU A 60 -8.27 3.10 -7.93
N LEU A 61 -6.95 3.33 -7.89
CA LEU A 61 -6.39 4.61 -8.32
C LEU A 61 -6.66 4.90 -9.80
N ASP A 62 -6.56 3.88 -10.67
CA ASP A 62 -6.89 4.00 -12.10
C ASP A 62 -8.38 4.29 -12.31
N GLU A 63 -9.28 3.59 -11.61
CA GLU A 63 -10.72 3.85 -11.63
C GLU A 63 -11.08 5.28 -11.20
N LEU A 64 -10.39 5.82 -10.20
CA LEU A 64 -10.58 7.18 -9.69
C LEU A 64 -9.90 8.25 -10.55
N GLY A 65 -9.13 7.86 -11.57
CA GLY A 65 -8.34 8.76 -12.40
C GLY A 65 -7.26 9.49 -11.59
N ILE A 66 -6.64 8.82 -10.66
CA ILE A 66 -5.52 9.31 -9.87
C ILE A 66 -4.23 8.89 -10.55
N GLU A 67 -3.39 9.86 -10.86
CA GLU A 67 -2.08 9.60 -11.47
C GLU A 67 -1.21 8.75 -10.55
N GLN A 68 -0.66 7.68 -11.09
CA GLN A 68 0.31 6.80 -10.44
C GLN A 68 1.40 6.39 -11.44
N PRO A 69 2.56 5.89 -10.98
CA PRO A 69 3.54 5.31 -11.87
C PRO A 69 2.93 4.17 -12.69
N ALA A 70 3.34 4.01 -13.94
CA ALA A 70 2.93 2.84 -14.74
C ALA A 70 3.22 1.56 -13.96
N TRP A 71 2.28 0.64 -13.94
CA TRP A 71 2.35 -0.60 -13.17
C TRP A 71 1.71 -1.76 -13.92
N SER A 72 2.09 -2.97 -13.56
CA SER A 72 1.47 -4.20 -14.04
C SER A 72 1.58 -5.30 -12.99
N GLU A 73 0.58 -6.16 -12.95
CA GLU A 73 0.66 -7.44 -12.25
C GLU A 73 1.20 -8.48 -13.22
N LEU A 74 2.15 -9.27 -12.77
CA LEU A 74 2.90 -10.19 -13.63
C LEU A 74 2.75 -11.62 -13.14
N THR A 75 2.56 -12.50 -14.10
CA THR A 75 2.51 -13.95 -13.89
C THR A 75 3.73 -14.66 -14.48
N THR A 76 4.44 -14.00 -15.39
CA THR A 76 5.63 -14.57 -16.06
C THR A 76 6.80 -13.58 -16.06
N ASN A 77 8.02 -14.12 -16.18
CA ASN A 77 9.21 -13.29 -16.30
C ASN A 77 9.25 -12.51 -17.62
N GLU A 78 8.74 -13.11 -18.71
CA GLU A 78 8.67 -12.50 -20.03
C GLU A 78 7.83 -11.22 -20.01
N GLU A 79 6.69 -11.25 -19.30
CA GLU A 79 5.84 -10.06 -19.10
C GLU A 79 6.60 -8.96 -18.34
N ALA A 80 7.42 -9.34 -17.35
CA ALA A 80 8.22 -8.39 -16.58
C ALA A 80 9.27 -7.68 -17.44
N PHE A 81 9.98 -8.41 -18.30
CA PHE A 81 10.94 -7.81 -19.23
C PHE A 81 10.24 -6.91 -20.25
N ALA A 82 9.12 -7.37 -20.83
CA ALA A 82 8.35 -6.57 -21.78
C ALA A 82 7.83 -5.26 -21.14
N PHE A 83 7.36 -5.32 -19.90
CA PHE A 83 6.96 -4.13 -19.15
C PHE A 83 8.14 -3.19 -18.93
N ALA A 84 9.27 -3.71 -18.42
CA ALA A 84 10.47 -2.91 -18.17
C ALA A 84 10.99 -2.23 -19.45
N GLU A 85 10.96 -2.93 -20.59
CA GLU A 85 11.32 -2.36 -21.90
C GLU A 85 10.36 -1.22 -22.27
N SER A 86 9.06 -1.37 -22.03
CA SER A 86 8.05 -0.39 -22.41
C SER A 86 8.13 0.90 -21.61
N VAL A 87 8.45 0.83 -20.29
CA VAL A 87 8.50 2.00 -19.37
C VAL A 87 9.91 2.52 -19.13
N GLY A 88 10.92 1.74 -19.53
CA GLY A 88 12.33 2.00 -19.25
C GLY A 88 12.72 1.73 -17.80
N TYR A 89 14.01 1.43 -17.56
CA TYR A 89 14.57 1.30 -16.22
C TYR A 89 14.76 2.66 -15.53
N PRO A 90 14.81 2.73 -14.19
CA PRO A 90 14.62 1.64 -13.25
C PRO A 90 13.15 1.27 -13.03
N VAL A 91 12.92 0.02 -12.61
CA VAL A 91 11.60 -0.49 -12.24
C VAL A 91 11.64 -1.07 -10.83
N LEU A 92 10.53 -0.97 -10.12
CA LEU A 92 10.35 -1.49 -8.77
C LEU A 92 9.58 -2.82 -8.80
N VAL A 93 10.19 -3.87 -8.29
CA VAL A 93 9.60 -5.21 -8.14
C VAL A 93 9.07 -5.35 -6.72
N ARG A 94 7.80 -5.72 -6.58
CA ARG A 94 7.12 -5.88 -5.30
C ARG A 94 6.25 -7.14 -5.31
N PRO A 95 6.37 -8.06 -4.36
CA PRO A 95 5.35 -9.07 -4.15
C PRO A 95 4.01 -8.39 -3.82
N SER A 96 2.89 -8.94 -4.31
CA SER A 96 1.55 -8.33 -4.10
C SER A 96 1.17 -8.27 -2.63
N TYR A 97 1.67 -9.20 -1.84
CA TYR A 97 1.35 -9.31 -0.42
C TYR A 97 2.65 -9.48 0.38
N VAL A 98 3.21 -8.40 0.90
CA VAL A 98 4.40 -8.46 1.77
C VAL A 98 4.23 -7.55 2.97
N LEU A 99 4.43 -8.16 4.10
CA LEU A 99 4.63 -7.53 5.40
C LEU A 99 6.02 -6.90 5.43
N SER A 100 6.09 -5.57 5.43
CA SER A 100 7.31 -4.78 5.42
C SER A 100 8.14 -4.84 4.12
N GLY A 101 8.93 -3.82 3.83
CA GLY A 101 9.69 -3.64 2.59
C GLY A 101 10.77 -4.70 2.24
N ALA A 102 10.78 -5.83 2.92
CA ALA A 102 11.83 -6.85 2.85
C ALA A 102 12.03 -7.51 1.47
N ALA A 103 11.09 -7.37 0.55
CA ALA A 103 11.21 -7.93 -0.80
C ALA A 103 10.94 -6.89 -1.89
N MET A 104 10.96 -5.62 -1.56
CA MET A 104 10.90 -4.54 -2.56
C MET A 104 12.30 -4.23 -3.06
N ASN A 105 12.51 -4.34 -4.36
CA ASN A 105 13.80 -4.12 -4.98
C ASN A 105 13.67 -3.26 -6.23
N VAL A 106 14.61 -2.34 -6.41
CA VAL A 106 14.72 -1.51 -7.60
C VAL A 106 15.67 -2.17 -8.59
N ALA A 107 15.16 -2.60 -9.72
CA ALA A 107 15.93 -3.16 -10.82
C ALA A 107 16.36 -2.04 -11.78
N TRP A 108 17.66 -2.02 -12.11
CA TRP A 108 18.27 -1.02 -12.97
C TRP A 108 18.58 -1.56 -14.38
N ASP A 109 18.50 -2.86 -14.54
CA ASP A 109 18.78 -3.58 -15.78
C ASP A 109 18.09 -4.95 -15.76
N ASP A 110 18.14 -5.66 -16.89
CA ASP A 110 17.56 -6.98 -17.04
C ASP A 110 18.15 -8.00 -16.05
N LYS A 111 19.43 -7.89 -15.74
CA LYS A 111 20.11 -8.82 -14.84
C LYS A 111 19.61 -8.68 -13.41
N SER A 112 19.50 -7.46 -12.92
CA SER A 112 18.94 -7.19 -11.58
C SER A 112 17.46 -7.54 -11.53
N LEU A 113 16.70 -7.27 -12.61
CA LEU A 113 15.30 -7.65 -12.72
C LEU A 113 15.11 -9.16 -12.58
N ALA A 114 15.87 -9.96 -13.35
CA ALA A 114 15.82 -11.42 -13.25
C ALA A 114 16.11 -11.93 -11.83
N THR A 115 17.10 -11.34 -11.16
CA THR A 115 17.47 -11.70 -9.78
C THR A 115 16.33 -11.43 -8.81
N PHE A 116 15.70 -10.24 -8.91
CA PHE A 116 14.64 -9.83 -7.99
C PHE A 116 13.31 -10.54 -8.24
N LEU A 117 13.02 -10.93 -9.49
CA LEU A 117 11.87 -11.78 -9.81
C LEU A 117 12.04 -13.18 -9.18
N GLY A 118 13.23 -13.76 -9.23
CA GLY A 118 13.53 -15.02 -8.55
C GLY A 118 13.30 -14.94 -7.05
N LEU A 119 13.82 -13.90 -6.40
CA LEU A 119 13.62 -13.68 -4.96
C LEU A 119 12.14 -13.44 -4.60
N ALA A 120 11.40 -12.73 -5.43
CA ALA A 120 9.98 -12.47 -5.20
C ALA A 120 9.15 -13.75 -5.33
N ALA A 121 9.47 -14.63 -6.31
CA ALA A 121 8.81 -15.91 -6.50
C ALA A 121 9.07 -16.87 -5.33
N ASP A 122 10.27 -16.86 -4.75
CA ASP A 122 10.61 -17.69 -3.58
C ASP A 122 9.83 -17.29 -2.32
N ILE A 123 9.52 -15.99 -2.18
CA ILE A 123 8.81 -15.43 -1.02
C ILE A 123 7.30 -15.57 -1.17
N SER A 124 6.78 -15.49 -2.37
CA SER A 124 5.34 -15.46 -2.65
C SER A 124 4.97 -16.44 -3.75
N GLN A 125 4.95 -17.73 -3.41
CA GLN A 125 4.58 -18.80 -4.35
C GLN A 125 3.09 -18.76 -4.77
N GLU A 126 2.24 -18.10 -4.00
CA GLU A 126 0.78 -18.10 -4.21
C GLU A 126 0.26 -16.74 -4.73
N HIS A 127 1.09 -15.70 -4.76
CA HIS A 127 0.66 -14.36 -5.14
C HIS A 127 1.49 -13.79 -6.29
N PRO A 128 0.84 -13.12 -7.25
CA PRO A 128 1.55 -12.50 -8.36
C PRO A 128 2.50 -11.39 -7.88
N VAL A 129 3.44 -11.04 -8.73
CA VAL A 129 4.38 -9.94 -8.50
C VAL A 129 3.85 -8.69 -9.17
N VAL A 130 3.86 -7.57 -8.47
CA VAL A 130 3.56 -6.26 -9.03
C VAL A 130 4.87 -5.56 -9.40
N ILE A 131 4.98 -5.13 -10.64
CA ILE A 131 6.07 -4.28 -11.11
C ILE A 131 5.55 -2.87 -11.38
N SER A 132 6.36 -1.87 -11.10
CA SER A 132 6.02 -0.49 -11.45
C SER A 132 7.24 0.31 -11.87
N LYS A 133 7.03 1.37 -12.65
CA LYS A 133 8.08 2.36 -12.93
C LYS A 133 8.57 2.97 -11.62
N PHE A 134 9.87 2.96 -11.38
CA PHE A 134 10.46 3.68 -10.25
C PHE A 134 10.74 5.13 -10.63
N ILE A 135 10.28 6.07 -9.80
CA ILE A 135 10.47 7.51 -10.01
C ILE A 135 11.66 7.97 -9.19
N GLU A 136 12.72 8.35 -9.89
CA GLU A 136 13.96 8.83 -9.27
C GLU A 136 13.84 10.30 -8.87
N HIS A 137 14.57 10.68 -7.83
CA HIS A 137 14.70 12.06 -7.35
C HIS A 137 13.36 12.75 -7.03
N ALA A 138 12.31 11.96 -6.82
CA ALA A 138 11.01 12.49 -6.41
C ALA A 138 11.03 12.85 -4.93
N LYS A 139 10.30 13.91 -4.58
CA LYS A 139 10.02 14.26 -3.20
C LYS A 139 8.92 13.36 -2.67
N GLU A 140 9.10 12.82 -1.47
CA GLU A 140 8.09 12.04 -0.79
C GLU A 140 7.30 12.91 0.18
N ILE A 141 5.98 12.78 0.10
CA ILE A 141 5.03 13.52 0.92
C ILE A 141 3.99 12.53 1.40
N GLU A 142 3.72 12.54 2.69
CA GLU A 142 2.72 11.70 3.30
C GLU A 142 1.53 12.52 3.77
N ILE A 143 0.36 11.92 3.79
CA ILE A 143 -0.83 12.48 4.43
C ILE A 143 -1.45 11.41 5.33
N ASP A 144 -1.55 11.72 6.62
CA ASP A 144 -2.34 10.96 7.58
C ASP A 144 -3.71 11.61 7.71
N ALA A 145 -4.75 10.83 7.62
CA ALA A 145 -6.10 11.37 7.56
C ALA A 145 -7.11 10.52 8.33
N VAL A 146 -8.11 11.19 8.88
CA VAL A 146 -9.29 10.57 9.47
C VAL A 146 -10.51 11.00 8.67
N ALA A 147 -11.25 10.02 8.16
CA ALA A 147 -12.48 10.26 7.42
C ALA A 147 -13.68 9.59 8.10
N LYS A 148 -14.86 10.13 7.83
CA LYS A 148 -16.14 9.55 8.26
C LYS A 148 -17.18 9.73 7.16
N HIS A 149 -17.79 8.63 6.73
CA HIS A 149 -18.82 8.64 5.69
C HIS A 149 -18.39 9.39 4.41
N GLY A 150 -17.19 9.12 3.92
CA GLY A 150 -16.63 9.77 2.73
C GLY A 150 -16.23 11.23 2.90
N LYS A 151 -16.17 11.75 4.12
CA LYS A 151 -15.72 13.13 4.42
C LYS A 151 -14.44 13.12 5.22
N LEU A 152 -13.45 13.84 4.73
CA LEU A 152 -12.21 14.10 5.44
C LEU A 152 -12.49 15.00 6.63
N LEU A 153 -12.22 14.51 7.86
CA LEU A 153 -12.42 15.26 9.10
C LEU A 153 -11.16 15.97 9.54
N TYR A 154 -10.05 15.26 9.57
CA TYR A 154 -8.73 15.76 9.98
C TYR A 154 -7.67 15.16 9.07
N HIS A 155 -6.62 15.92 8.83
CA HIS A 155 -5.45 15.47 8.13
C HIS A 155 -4.18 16.15 8.61
N ALA A 156 -3.05 15.47 8.46
CA ALA A 156 -1.72 16.00 8.66
C ALA A 156 -0.89 15.69 7.41
N ILE A 157 -0.24 16.71 6.85
CA ILE A 157 0.64 16.54 5.69
C ILE A 157 2.08 16.71 6.16
N THR A 158 2.88 15.68 5.92
CA THR A 158 4.30 15.62 6.24
C THR A 158 5.13 15.53 4.97
N GLU A 159 6.39 15.87 5.05
CA GLU A 159 7.36 15.67 3.97
C GLU A 159 8.58 14.94 4.50
N HIS A 160 9.17 14.09 3.66
CA HIS A 160 10.46 13.49 3.96
C HIS A 160 11.60 14.45 3.61
N LEU A 161 12.63 14.44 4.43
CA LEU A 161 13.85 15.18 4.13
C LEU A 161 14.61 14.51 2.98
N GLU A 162 14.57 13.19 2.94
CA GLU A 162 15.14 12.33 1.91
C GLU A 162 14.24 12.29 0.67
N ASN A 163 14.81 11.89 -0.47
CA ASN A 163 14.04 11.60 -1.67
C ASN A 163 13.27 10.28 -1.53
N ALA A 164 12.22 10.10 -2.35
CA ALA A 164 11.43 8.89 -2.41
C ALA A 164 12.30 7.63 -2.63
N GLY A 165 11.94 6.55 -1.95
CA GLY A 165 12.66 5.27 -1.95
C GLY A 165 13.35 4.93 -0.63
N VAL A 166 13.31 5.82 0.35
CA VAL A 166 13.67 5.51 1.75
C VAL A 166 12.40 5.07 2.47
N HIS A 167 12.48 3.97 3.22
CA HIS A 167 11.33 3.48 3.98
C HIS A 167 10.88 4.54 5.01
N SER A 168 9.58 4.79 5.14
CA SER A 168 9.04 5.84 6.01
C SER A 168 9.46 5.70 7.48
N GLY A 169 9.68 4.47 7.97
CA GLY A 169 10.21 4.20 9.30
C GLY A 169 11.67 4.60 9.51
N ASP A 170 12.43 4.81 8.42
CA ASP A 170 13.85 5.17 8.44
C ASP A 170 14.07 6.62 7.96
N ALA A 171 13.07 7.25 7.36
CA ALA A 171 13.14 8.61 6.84
C ALA A 171 12.96 9.66 7.93
N THR A 172 13.57 10.83 7.71
CA THR A 172 13.36 12.00 8.55
C THR A 172 12.09 12.73 8.12
N VAL A 173 11.05 12.62 8.93
CA VAL A 173 9.74 13.21 8.64
C VAL A 173 9.64 14.61 9.25
N VAL A 174 9.21 15.58 8.45
CA VAL A 174 9.01 16.98 8.86
C VAL A 174 7.51 17.29 8.89
N PHE A 175 7.03 17.72 10.06
CA PHE A 175 5.64 18.16 10.25
C PHE A 175 5.58 19.56 10.86
N PRO A 176 4.71 20.46 10.37
CA PRO A 176 4.02 20.36 9.08
C PRO A 176 4.99 20.46 7.91
N ALA A 177 4.60 19.95 6.74
CA ALA A 177 5.41 20.08 5.53
C ALA A 177 5.75 21.55 5.23
N GLN A 178 7.03 21.86 4.99
CA GLN A 178 7.55 23.24 4.91
C GLN A 178 7.76 23.72 3.47
N ARG A 179 8.02 22.81 2.55
CA ARG A 179 8.49 23.13 1.19
C ARG A 179 7.50 22.66 0.13
N LEU A 180 6.19 22.87 0.37
CA LEU A 180 5.14 22.52 -0.57
C LEU A 180 4.50 23.78 -1.15
N TYR A 181 4.24 23.73 -2.44
CA TYR A 181 3.39 24.74 -3.09
C TYR A 181 1.93 24.52 -2.66
N VAL A 182 1.17 25.60 -2.55
CA VAL A 182 -0.25 25.55 -2.18
C VAL A 182 -1.06 24.63 -3.11
N GLU A 183 -0.75 24.63 -4.41
CA GLU A 183 -1.41 23.74 -5.36
C GLU A 183 -1.10 22.26 -5.11
N THR A 184 0.11 21.93 -4.66
CA THR A 184 0.47 20.56 -4.25
C THR A 184 -0.37 20.13 -3.04
N VAL A 185 -0.46 20.97 -2.03
CA VAL A 185 -1.31 20.69 -0.84
C VAL A 185 -2.78 20.47 -1.25
N ARG A 186 -3.31 21.34 -2.12
CA ARG A 186 -4.68 21.18 -2.62
C ARG A 186 -4.87 19.91 -3.46
N LYS A 187 -3.86 19.52 -4.26
CA LYS A 187 -3.89 18.27 -5.03
C LYS A 187 -3.91 17.06 -4.08
N ILE A 188 -3.07 17.06 -3.05
CA ILE A 188 -3.04 15.99 -2.03
C ILE A 188 -4.40 15.83 -1.36
N ILE A 189 -4.98 16.91 -0.87
CA ILE A 189 -6.30 16.88 -0.22
C ILE A 189 -7.37 16.32 -1.17
N ARG A 190 -7.43 16.83 -2.42
CA ARG A 190 -8.38 16.32 -3.43
C ARG A 190 -8.21 14.84 -3.75
N ILE A 191 -6.98 14.34 -3.77
CA ILE A 191 -6.70 12.90 -3.97
C ILE A 191 -7.23 12.12 -2.77
N THR A 192 -6.90 12.56 -1.56
CA THR A 192 -7.35 11.91 -0.32
C THR A 192 -8.88 11.87 -0.19
N GLU A 193 -9.57 12.91 -0.63
CA GLU A 193 -11.05 12.97 -0.64
C GLU A 193 -11.69 12.03 -1.68
N LYS A 194 -10.95 11.64 -2.73
CA LYS A 194 -11.42 10.69 -3.73
C LYS A 194 -11.29 9.24 -3.28
N ILE A 195 -10.25 8.94 -2.53
CA ILE A 195 -9.98 7.61 -1.99
C ILE A 195 -10.88 7.33 -0.78
#